data_ad7f779530a7020ed46c737b4fff4beb
#
_entry.id   ad7f779530a7020ed46c737b4fff4beb
#
_cell.length_a   1.000
_cell.length_b   1.000
_cell.length_c   1.000
_cell.angle_alpha   90.00
_cell.angle_beta   90.00
_cell.angle_gamma   90.00
#
_symmetry.space_group_name_H-M   'P 1'
#
loop_
_entity.id
_entity.type
_entity.pdbx_description
1 polymer ?
#
loop_
_entity_poly.entity_id
_entity_poly.type
_entity_poly.pdbx_seq_one_letter_code
_entity_poly.pdbx_strand_id
1 'polypeptide(L)'
;MKEIKNVEVSIIKEHVLKALQNIGASAQKIILFGSRARKDFTRFSDYDILIITNRTFEIDEKMRISKNIRTYLAKLGIDVDVIIKSDNEVEVLKDKPGSIVRNALKEGVAL
;
A
#
# COMPACT_ATOMS: atom_id res chain seq x y z
N MET A 1 18.60 13.92 2.09
CA MET A 1 17.60 12.92 2.33
C MET A 1 16.23 13.39 1.86
N LYS A 2 15.51 12.48 1.27
CA LYS A 2 14.18 12.80 0.80
C LYS A 2 13.11 12.25 1.70
N GLU A 3 12.26 13.13 2.16
CA GLU A 3 11.06 12.75 2.85
C GLU A 3 9.87 13.04 1.96
N ILE A 4 8.86 12.21 2.04
CA ILE A 4 7.60 12.50 1.41
C ILE A 4 6.77 13.28 2.41
N LYS A 5 6.86 14.60 2.27
CA LYS A 5 6.10 15.52 3.13
C LYS A 5 4.80 15.85 2.44
N ASN A 6 3.86 14.95 2.59
CA ASN A 6 2.58 15.06 1.92
C ASN A 6 1.51 14.69 2.92
N VAL A 7 0.58 15.61 3.12
CA VAL A 7 -0.53 15.41 4.05
C VAL A 7 -1.34 14.17 3.64
N GLU A 8 -1.53 13.98 2.34
CA GLU A 8 -2.28 12.83 1.84
C GLU A 8 -1.60 11.52 2.19
N VAL A 9 -0.28 11.45 2.10
CA VAL A 9 0.47 10.25 2.46
C VAL A 9 0.31 9.93 3.95
N SER A 10 0.31 10.94 4.81
CA SER A 10 0.06 10.75 6.23
C SER A 10 -1.32 10.20 6.51
N ILE A 11 -2.33 10.71 5.80
CA ILE A 11 -3.71 10.25 5.92
C ILE A 11 -3.82 8.79 5.45
N ILE A 12 -3.18 8.46 4.34
CA ILE A 12 -3.16 7.09 3.82
C ILE A 12 -2.59 6.14 4.86
N LYS A 13 -1.41 6.46 5.38
CA LYS A 13 -0.73 5.61 6.37
C LYS A 13 -1.61 5.41 7.60
N GLU A 14 -2.13 6.48 8.14
CA GLU A 14 -2.95 6.43 9.35
C GLU A 14 -4.18 5.56 9.14
N HIS A 15 -4.87 5.72 8.01
CA HIS A 15 -6.06 4.94 7.75
C HIS A 15 -5.76 3.45 7.52
N VAL A 16 -4.67 3.14 6.82
CA VAL A 16 -4.25 1.75 6.61
C VAL A 16 -4.00 1.07 7.94
N LEU A 17 -3.25 1.71 8.82
CA LEU A 17 -2.94 1.15 10.14
C LEU A 17 -4.22 0.91 10.94
N LYS A 18 -5.13 1.85 10.89
CA LYS A 18 -6.40 1.75 11.61
C LYS A 18 -7.29 0.63 11.06
N ALA A 19 -7.36 0.52 9.73
CA ALA A 19 -8.17 -0.51 9.10
C ALA A 19 -7.68 -1.91 9.46
N LEU A 20 -6.37 -2.12 9.50
CA LEU A 20 -5.81 -3.40 9.90
C LEU A 20 -6.00 -3.67 11.38
N GLN A 21 -5.81 -2.67 12.22
CA GLN A 21 -6.01 -2.80 13.65
C GLN A 21 -7.43 -3.25 13.99
N ASN A 22 -8.40 -2.73 13.25
CA ASN A 22 -9.82 -3.06 13.47
C ASN A 22 -10.13 -4.54 13.23
N ILE A 23 -9.32 -5.23 12.46
CA ILE A 23 -9.50 -6.66 12.19
C ILE A 23 -8.44 -7.52 12.88
N GLY A 24 -7.74 -6.96 13.86
CA GLY A 24 -6.74 -7.70 14.63
C GLY A 24 -5.47 -8.03 13.86
N ALA A 25 -5.16 -7.26 12.83
CA ALA A 25 -3.94 -7.46 12.03
C ALA A 25 -3.02 -6.26 12.17
N SER A 26 -1.82 -6.39 11.63
CA SER A 26 -0.86 -5.29 11.63
C SER A 26 -0.11 -5.26 10.30
N ALA A 27 0.32 -4.06 9.93
CA ALA A 27 1.20 -3.87 8.78
C ALA A 27 2.64 -3.90 9.27
N GLN A 28 3.46 -4.78 8.68
CA GLN A 28 4.89 -4.76 8.90
C GLN A 28 5.53 -3.61 8.14
N LYS A 29 5.03 -3.37 6.92
CA LYS A 29 5.48 -2.25 6.09
C LYS A 29 4.33 -1.75 5.23
N ILE A 30 4.35 -0.46 4.95
CA ILE A 30 3.49 0.17 3.97
C ILE A 30 4.43 0.87 2.99
N ILE A 31 4.36 0.48 1.72
CA ILE A 31 5.30 0.98 0.71
C ILE A 31 4.52 1.73 -0.36
N LEU A 32 4.90 2.98 -0.58
CA LEU A 32 4.42 3.77 -1.71
C LEU A 32 5.33 3.47 -2.88
N PHE A 33 4.75 3.09 -4.02
CA PHE A 33 5.53 2.83 -5.24
C PHE A 33 4.83 3.47 -6.44
N GLY A 34 5.27 3.16 -7.64
CA GLY A 34 4.69 3.73 -8.84
C GLY A 34 5.05 5.19 -9.06
N SER A 35 4.25 5.91 -9.85
CA SER A 35 4.59 7.27 -10.27
C SER A 35 4.73 8.25 -9.10
N ARG A 36 3.95 8.10 -8.05
CA ARG A 36 4.03 8.98 -6.89
C ARG A 36 5.36 8.81 -6.14
N ALA A 37 5.90 7.60 -6.12
CA ALA A 37 7.22 7.34 -5.51
C ALA A 37 8.35 7.82 -6.42
N ARG A 38 8.23 7.61 -7.73
CA ARG A 38 9.21 8.06 -8.71
C ARG A 38 9.21 9.56 -8.92
N LYS A 39 8.12 10.23 -8.52
CA LYS A 39 7.91 11.67 -8.69
C LYS A 39 7.71 12.10 -10.13
N ASP A 40 7.26 11.20 -10.99
CA ASP A 40 6.83 11.52 -12.35
C ASP A 40 5.30 11.57 -12.44
N PHE A 41 4.66 11.96 -11.37
CA PHE A 41 3.22 11.97 -11.25
C PHE A 41 2.60 13.32 -11.64
N THR A 42 1.33 13.27 -11.98
CA THR A 42 0.46 14.43 -12.09
C THR A 42 -0.50 14.44 -10.89
N ARG A 43 -1.28 15.50 -10.75
CA ARG A 43 -2.29 15.57 -9.69
C ARG A 43 -3.40 14.51 -9.85
N PHE A 44 -3.50 13.89 -11.01
CA PHE A 44 -4.49 12.84 -11.28
C PHE A 44 -3.94 11.43 -11.07
N SER A 45 -2.68 11.30 -10.75
CA SER A 45 -2.07 9.99 -10.53
C SER A 45 -2.54 9.39 -9.21
N ASP A 46 -2.85 8.09 -9.24
CA ASP A 46 -3.19 7.35 -8.03
C ASP A 46 -1.94 7.14 -7.16
N TYR A 47 -2.18 6.90 -5.90
CA TYR A 47 -1.13 6.40 -4.99
C TYR A 47 -1.15 4.88 -5.05
N ASP A 48 -0.03 4.29 -5.43
CA ASP A 48 0.13 2.83 -5.44
C ASP A 48 0.74 2.38 -4.12
N ILE A 49 0.00 1.58 -3.37
CA ILE A 49 0.38 1.19 -2.00
C ILE A 49 0.47 -0.33 -1.91
N LEU A 50 1.62 -0.81 -1.44
CA LEU A 50 1.79 -2.21 -1.05
C LEU A 50 1.77 -2.28 0.48
N ILE A 51 0.85 -3.05 1.01
CA ILE A 51 0.74 -3.29 2.44
C ILE A 51 1.24 -4.70 2.71
N ILE A 52 2.30 -4.80 3.51
CA ILE A 52 2.86 -6.09 3.91
C ILE A 52 2.35 -6.40 5.31
N THR A 53 1.60 -7.49 5.42
CA THR A 53 0.91 -7.83 6.66
C THR A 53 1.59 -8.98 7.38
N ASN A 54 1.30 -9.10 8.68
CA ASN A 54 1.86 -10.12 9.54
C ASN A 54 1.17 -11.49 9.38
N ARG A 55 0.06 -11.55 8.66
CA ARG A 55 -0.62 -12.82 8.38
C ARG A 55 -1.19 -12.82 6.97
N THR A 56 -1.39 -14.02 6.43
CA THR A 56 -1.94 -14.20 5.09
C THR A 56 -3.46 -14.16 5.15
N PHE A 57 -4.04 -13.35 4.28
CA PHE A 57 -5.49 -13.24 4.12
C PHE A 57 -5.96 -14.01 2.91
N GLU A 58 -7.17 -14.52 2.97
CA GLU A 58 -7.85 -15.08 1.81
C GLU A 58 -8.15 -13.96 0.80
N ILE A 59 -8.36 -14.35 -0.46
CA ILE A 59 -8.58 -13.38 -1.54
C ILE A 59 -9.78 -12.47 -1.24
N ASP A 60 -10.87 -13.03 -0.79
CA ASP A 60 -12.07 -12.25 -0.49
C ASP A 60 -11.86 -11.30 0.69
N GLU A 61 -11.08 -11.69 1.67
CA GLU A 61 -10.70 -10.80 2.77
C GLU A 61 -9.85 -9.63 2.27
N LYS A 62 -8.87 -9.93 1.40
CA LYS A 62 -8.04 -8.88 0.79
C LYS A 62 -8.90 -7.89 0.02
N MET A 63 -9.88 -8.37 -0.72
CA MET A 63 -10.77 -7.52 -1.48
C MET A 63 -11.59 -6.60 -0.58
N ARG A 64 -12.10 -7.12 0.54
CA ARG A 64 -12.87 -6.31 1.48
C ARG A 64 -12.01 -5.24 2.15
N ILE A 65 -10.81 -5.61 2.57
CA ILE A 65 -9.88 -4.68 3.20
C ILE A 65 -9.50 -3.57 2.22
N SER A 66 -9.12 -3.96 1.01
CA SER A 66 -8.75 -3.03 -0.04
C SER A 66 -9.89 -2.07 -0.38
N LYS A 67 -11.10 -2.61 -0.53
CA LYS A 67 -12.27 -1.80 -0.82
C LYS A 67 -12.57 -0.80 0.29
N ASN A 68 -12.46 -1.24 1.53
CA ASN A 68 -12.67 -0.35 2.69
C ASN A 68 -11.70 0.83 2.65
N ILE A 69 -10.42 0.53 2.45
CA ILE A 69 -9.38 1.56 2.42
C ILE A 69 -9.62 2.52 1.26
N ARG A 70 -9.85 2.00 0.06
CA ARG A 70 -10.07 2.84 -1.13
C ARG A 70 -11.30 3.71 -1.02
N THR A 71 -12.39 3.13 -0.51
CA THR A 71 -13.66 3.86 -0.39
C THR A 71 -13.54 5.01 0.60
N TYR A 72 -12.92 4.76 1.74
CA TYR A 72 -12.73 5.81 2.74
C TYR A 72 -11.88 6.95 2.19
N LEU A 73 -10.75 6.62 1.59
CA LEU A 73 -9.83 7.63 1.06
C LEU A 73 -10.41 8.39 -0.13
N ALA A 74 -11.19 7.71 -0.96
CA ALA A 74 -11.87 8.38 -2.08
C ALA A 74 -12.83 9.47 -1.61
N LYS A 75 -13.48 9.28 -0.48
CA LYS A 75 -14.35 10.31 0.10
C LYS A 75 -13.57 11.56 0.51
N LEU A 76 -12.27 11.41 0.74
CA LEU A 76 -11.40 12.53 1.07
C LEU A 76 -10.68 13.08 -0.17
N GLY A 77 -11.04 12.58 -1.36
CA GLY A 77 -10.41 13.00 -2.61
C GLY A 77 -9.07 12.36 -2.88
N ILE A 78 -8.75 11.26 -2.19
CA ILE A 78 -7.47 10.57 -2.35
C ILE A 78 -7.73 9.22 -3.04
N ASP A 79 -7.17 9.06 -4.24
CA ASP A 79 -7.30 7.82 -5.01
C ASP A 79 -6.09 6.94 -4.78
N VAL A 80 -6.34 5.72 -4.33
CA VAL A 80 -5.27 4.76 -4.04
C VAL A 80 -5.56 3.42 -4.69
N ASP A 81 -4.50 2.76 -5.13
CA ASP A 81 -4.52 1.34 -5.49
C ASP A 81 -3.82 0.58 -4.38
N VAL A 82 -4.49 -0.44 -3.86
CA VAL A 82 -4.01 -1.16 -2.69
C VAL A 82 -3.72 -2.60 -3.05
N ILE A 83 -2.50 -3.04 -2.75
CA ILE A 83 -2.09 -4.43 -2.88
C ILE A 83 -1.72 -4.93 -1.49
N ILE A 84 -2.31 -6.04 -1.08
CA ILE A 84 -2.07 -6.63 0.23
C ILE A 84 -1.35 -7.96 0.06
N LYS A 85 -0.20 -8.10 0.69
CA LYS A 85 0.58 -9.34 0.71
C LYS A 85 1.08 -9.59 2.11
N SER A 86 1.07 -10.84 2.53
CA SER A 86 1.71 -11.21 3.79
C SER A 86 3.24 -11.26 3.60
N ASP A 87 3.95 -11.28 4.71
CA ASP A 87 5.40 -11.47 4.70
C ASP A 87 5.80 -12.76 3.97
N ASN A 88 5.02 -13.84 4.16
CA ASN A 88 5.27 -15.10 3.46
C ASN A 88 5.07 -14.98 1.95
N GLU A 89 4.03 -14.27 1.52
CA GLU A 89 3.79 -14.04 0.10
C GLU A 89 4.89 -13.17 -0.52
N VAL A 90 5.35 -12.17 0.21
CA VAL A 90 6.45 -11.32 -0.24
C VAL A 90 7.73 -12.13 -0.43
N GLU A 91 8.02 -13.05 0.47
CA GLU A 91 9.19 -13.90 0.38
C GLU A 91 9.22 -14.70 -0.92
N VAL A 92 8.05 -15.18 -1.36
CA VAL A 92 7.92 -15.92 -2.61
C VAL A 92 8.02 -15.01 -3.84
N LEU A 93 7.49 -13.80 -3.76
CA LEU A 93 7.30 -12.92 -4.92
C LEU A 93 8.42 -11.90 -5.13
N LYS A 94 9.20 -11.61 -4.11
CA LYS A 94 10.17 -10.51 -4.13
C LYS A 94 11.24 -10.63 -5.22
N ASP A 95 11.57 -11.85 -5.63
CA ASP A 95 12.61 -12.09 -6.62
C ASP A 95 12.06 -12.53 -7.98
N LYS A 96 10.74 -12.62 -8.11
CA LYS A 96 10.13 -13.05 -9.37
C LYS A 96 10.14 -11.91 -10.39
N PRO A 97 10.77 -12.10 -11.57
CA PRO A 97 10.74 -11.10 -12.62
C PRO A 97 9.30 -10.78 -13.01
N GLY A 98 9.00 -9.49 -13.16
CA GLY A 98 7.67 -9.02 -13.52
C GLY A 98 6.67 -8.98 -12.37
N SER A 99 7.06 -9.41 -11.19
CA SER A 99 6.18 -9.34 -10.02
C SER A 99 6.03 -7.89 -9.57
N ILE A 100 4.80 -7.50 -9.24
CA ILE A 100 4.54 -6.16 -8.74
C ILE A 100 5.20 -5.95 -7.37
N VAL A 101 5.34 -7.01 -6.58
CA VAL A 101 6.03 -6.96 -5.28
C VAL A 101 7.49 -6.62 -5.48
N ARG A 102 8.15 -7.28 -6.43
CA ARG A 102 9.56 -6.99 -6.73
C ARG A 102 9.74 -5.53 -7.13
N ASN A 103 8.87 -5.04 -8.01
CA ASN A 103 8.95 -3.65 -8.46
C ASN A 103 8.71 -2.67 -7.31
N ALA A 104 7.72 -2.95 -6.48
CA ALA A 104 7.41 -2.09 -5.34
C ALA A 104 8.57 -2.03 -4.35
N LEU A 105 9.20 -3.15 -4.07
CA LEU A 105 10.35 -3.18 -3.15
C LEU A 105 11.56 -2.46 -3.73
N LYS A 106 11.73 -2.51 -5.05
CA LYS A 106 12.88 -1.91 -5.71
C LYS A 106 12.77 -0.39 -5.80
N GLU A 107 11.61 0.13 -6.17
CA GLU A 107 11.43 1.56 -6.41
C GLU A 107 10.69 2.28 -5.29
N GLY A 108 10.10 1.55 -4.38
CA GLY A 108 9.18 2.11 -3.40
C GLY A 108 9.85 2.82 -2.24
N VAL A 109 9.02 3.57 -1.53
CA VAL A 109 9.42 4.32 -0.34
C VAL A 109 8.55 3.82 0.82
N ALA A 110 9.19 3.42 1.91
CA ALA A 110 8.46 3.00 3.10
C ALA A 110 7.84 4.22 3.79
N LEU A 111 6.58 4.07 4.16
CA LEU A 111 5.85 5.14 4.86
C LEU A 111 5.98 5.00 6.37
#